data_edbb64cea0b156a40ccc32802a95670f
#
_entry.id   edbb64cea0b156a40ccc32802a95670f
#
_cell.length_a   1.000
_cell.length_b   1.000
_cell.length_c   1.000
_cell.angle_alpha   90.00
_cell.angle_beta   90.00
_cell.angle_gamma   90.00
#
_symmetry.space_group_name_H-M   'P 1'
#
loop_
_entity.id
_entity.type
_entity.pdbx_description
1 polymer ?
#
loop_
_entity_poly.entity_id
_entity_poly.type
_entity_poly.pdbx_seq_one_letter_code
_entity_poly.pdbx_strand_id
1 'polypeptide(L)'
;MSGTLSFDFPSYAVVGQKVESYVSGITTPSGSDLEYFWVSSDMDISDNDTVIGQSISFTLPADPGEYSITVYARSISGEYYSSSSTASVQVISTDADGVTGRYTDVRDGEIYHYRTYGSLDWFTQNLRYSGADADTLLGRPYDDSEGIDQIFGRLYSWSDATGGVSGSGLGGGPQGACPEGWSVPTVEDWEDLALAVGGSALDFLDHWAGIGEMVSAPITLNGSAMWPYSPDNLHTNTRDWNGFPTGNSRDHYGEYENIAVYGMWWASTENADGMVPYRFIFYNTDTFDVYYTDKESYGVSVRCVRLSSQGQ
;
A
#
# COMPACT_ATOMS: atom_id res chain seq x y z
N MET A 1 26.02 -20.72 9.02
CA MET A 1 25.13 -19.57 8.94
C MET A 1 24.54 -19.29 10.31
N SER A 2 24.27 -18.03 10.64
CA SER A 2 23.59 -17.63 11.87
C SER A 2 22.44 -16.67 11.52
N GLY A 3 21.42 -16.60 12.38
CA GLY A 3 20.18 -15.87 12.11
C GLY A 3 19.11 -16.73 11.43
N THR A 4 17.96 -16.14 11.18
CA THR A 4 16.82 -16.77 10.50
C THR A 4 16.65 -16.11 9.15
N LEU A 5 16.67 -16.91 8.08
CA LEU A 5 16.36 -16.42 6.74
C LEU A 5 14.91 -15.93 6.69
N SER A 6 14.70 -14.72 6.27
CA SER A 6 13.38 -14.12 6.12
C SER A 6 13.37 -13.20 4.88
N PHE A 7 12.19 -12.83 4.43
CA PHE A 7 11.98 -11.88 3.35
C PHE A 7 10.64 -11.19 3.51
N ASP A 8 10.54 -9.99 2.97
CA ASP A 8 9.30 -9.21 2.97
C ASP A 8 8.35 -9.82 1.93
N PHE A 9 7.18 -10.26 2.37
CA PHE A 9 6.18 -10.80 1.46
C PHE A 9 4.77 -10.59 2.04
N PRO A 10 3.81 -10.05 1.26
CA PRO A 10 2.47 -9.83 1.76
C PRO A 10 1.74 -11.17 1.91
N SER A 11 0.92 -11.31 2.93
CA SER A 11 -0.01 -12.46 3.04
C SER A 11 -1.30 -12.25 2.25
N TYR A 12 -1.54 -11.03 1.76
CA TYR A 12 -2.76 -10.61 1.08
C TYR A 12 -2.43 -9.61 -0.03
N ALA A 13 -2.97 -9.82 -1.23
CA ALA A 13 -2.75 -8.96 -2.37
C ALA A 13 -3.88 -9.09 -3.40
N VAL A 14 -3.91 -8.22 -4.41
CA VAL A 14 -4.88 -8.30 -5.50
C VAL A 14 -4.27 -8.98 -6.74
N VAL A 15 -5.13 -9.55 -7.58
CA VAL A 15 -4.72 -10.16 -8.85
C VAL A 15 -3.88 -9.19 -9.70
N GLY A 16 -2.79 -9.68 -10.26
CA GLY A 16 -1.90 -8.90 -11.11
C GLY A 16 -1.12 -7.79 -10.40
N GLN A 17 -1.08 -7.77 -9.07
CA GLN A 17 -0.23 -6.83 -8.32
C GLN A 17 1.23 -7.19 -8.51
N LYS A 18 2.08 -6.18 -8.74
CA LYS A 18 3.53 -6.33 -8.73
C LYS A 18 4.02 -6.38 -7.29
N VAL A 19 4.89 -7.31 -7.00
CA VAL A 19 5.53 -7.50 -5.69
C VAL A 19 7.03 -7.51 -5.87
N GLU A 20 7.74 -6.86 -4.96
CA GLU A 20 9.18 -6.93 -4.84
C GLU A 20 9.54 -7.38 -3.42
N SER A 21 10.46 -8.32 -3.30
CA SER A 21 10.83 -8.92 -2.02
C SER A 21 12.33 -8.95 -1.85
N TYR A 22 12.80 -8.70 -0.63
CA TYR A 22 14.21 -8.67 -0.24
C TYR A 22 14.51 -9.65 0.88
N VAL A 23 15.62 -10.36 0.75
CA VAL A 23 16.09 -11.30 1.77
C VAL A 23 16.80 -10.58 2.90
N SER A 24 16.56 -11.04 4.12
CA SER A 24 17.18 -10.51 5.33
C SER A 24 17.45 -11.62 6.38
N GLY A 25 18.07 -11.24 7.47
CA GLY A 25 18.12 -12.03 8.70
C GLY A 25 19.19 -13.12 8.78
N ILE A 26 19.98 -13.39 7.71
CA ILE A 26 20.98 -14.45 7.72
C ILE A 26 22.38 -13.89 7.49
N THR A 27 23.35 -14.41 8.22
CA THR A 27 24.76 -14.05 8.10
C THR A 27 25.67 -15.28 8.15
N THR A 28 26.88 -15.15 7.62
CA THR A 28 27.93 -16.16 7.76
C THR A 28 29.00 -15.68 8.74
N PRO A 29 29.53 -16.57 9.61
CA PRO A 29 30.57 -16.20 10.58
C PRO A 29 31.87 -15.69 9.96
N SER A 30 32.18 -16.16 8.76
CA SER A 30 33.41 -15.83 8.01
C SER A 30 33.23 -14.64 7.07
N GLY A 31 32.03 -14.04 6.99
CA GLY A 31 31.71 -13.04 5.97
C GLY A 31 31.68 -13.62 4.54
N SER A 32 31.57 -14.94 4.40
CA SER A 32 31.45 -15.60 3.09
C SER A 32 30.18 -15.12 2.38
N ASP A 33 30.29 -14.91 1.07
CA ASP A 33 29.15 -14.49 0.26
C ASP A 33 28.06 -15.58 0.24
N LEU A 34 26.81 -15.14 0.22
CA LEU A 34 25.62 -15.97 0.11
C LEU A 34 25.02 -15.83 -1.29
N GLU A 35 24.56 -16.96 -1.82
CA GLU A 35 23.67 -17.01 -2.98
C GLU A 35 22.25 -17.25 -2.52
N TYR A 36 21.29 -16.60 -3.19
CA TYR A 36 19.87 -16.75 -2.92
C TYR A 36 19.16 -17.22 -4.18
N PHE A 37 18.23 -18.16 -3.98
CA PHE A 37 17.44 -18.78 -5.06
C PHE A 37 15.97 -18.70 -4.68
N TRP A 38 15.19 -18.08 -5.53
CA TRP A 38 13.74 -17.97 -5.37
C TRP A 38 13.06 -19.00 -6.27
N VAL A 39 12.10 -19.72 -5.72
CA VAL A 39 11.31 -20.71 -6.46
C VAL A 39 9.85 -20.63 -6.07
N SER A 40 8.98 -20.86 -7.02
CA SER A 40 7.55 -21.06 -6.81
C SER A 40 7.10 -22.22 -7.72
N SER A 41 6.17 -23.04 -7.23
CA SER A 41 5.57 -24.11 -8.00
C SER A 41 4.22 -23.74 -8.61
N ASP A 42 3.66 -22.62 -8.18
CA ASP A 42 2.30 -22.18 -8.46
C ASP A 42 2.22 -20.75 -9.01
N MET A 43 3.35 -20.06 -9.09
CA MET A 43 3.47 -18.72 -9.70
C MET A 43 4.59 -18.70 -10.74
N ASP A 44 4.37 -17.98 -11.81
CA ASP A 44 5.41 -17.61 -12.76
C ASP A 44 6.19 -16.41 -12.20
N ILE A 45 7.36 -16.67 -11.61
CA ILE A 45 8.22 -15.65 -11.02
C ILE A 45 9.39 -15.27 -11.94
N SER A 46 9.58 -15.99 -13.03
CA SER A 46 10.58 -15.71 -14.08
C SER A 46 10.39 -16.64 -15.27
N ASP A 47 10.99 -16.30 -16.39
CA ASP A 47 11.02 -17.13 -17.60
C ASP A 47 11.65 -18.53 -17.39
N ASN A 48 12.26 -18.82 -16.22
CA ASN A 48 12.97 -20.06 -15.89
C ASN A 48 12.57 -20.67 -14.53
N ASP A 49 11.46 -20.31 -13.92
CA ASP A 49 10.98 -20.83 -12.63
C ASP A 49 11.94 -20.67 -11.44
N THR A 50 13.11 -20.05 -11.65
CA THR A 50 14.10 -19.79 -10.60
C THR A 50 14.79 -18.46 -10.84
N VAL A 51 14.75 -17.58 -9.85
CA VAL A 51 15.47 -16.31 -9.87
C VAL A 51 16.63 -16.35 -8.89
N ILE A 52 17.78 -15.86 -9.30
CA ILE A 52 18.98 -15.78 -8.47
C ILE A 52 19.18 -14.33 -8.06
N GLY A 53 19.30 -14.08 -6.75
CA GLY A 53 19.56 -12.74 -6.23
C GLY A 53 19.02 -12.51 -4.83
N GLN A 54 19.45 -11.42 -4.21
CA GLN A 54 19.00 -11.01 -2.89
C GLN A 54 17.59 -10.43 -2.93
N SER A 55 17.12 -10.02 -4.10
CA SER A 55 15.78 -9.51 -4.33
C SER A 55 15.12 -10.19 -5.51
N ILE A 56 13.80 -10.15 -5.54
CA ILE A 56 12.97 -10.60 -6.66
C ILE A 56 11.85 -9.59 -6.90
N SER A 57 11.51 -9.39 -8.18
CA SER A 57 10.34 -8.60 -8.58
C SER A 57 9.55 -9.42 -9.61
N PHE A 58 8.24 -9.58 -9.35
CA PHE A 58 7.34 -10.33 -10.22
C PHE A 58 5.90 -9.84 -10.08
N THR A 59 5.04 -10.28 -10.98
CA THR A 59 3.60 -9.95 -10.95
C THR A 59 2.82 -11.15 -10.45
N LEU A 60 1.96 -10.94 -9.46
CA LEU A 60 1.08 -11.97 -8.94
C LEU A 60 0.11 -12.48 -10.01
N PRO A 61 -0.35 -13.75 -9.92
CA PRO A 61 -1.27 -14.34 -10.87
C PRO A 61 -2.55 -13.53 -11.11
N ALA A 62 -3.12 -13.69 -12.29
CA ALA A 62 -4.41 -13.08 -12.64
C ALA A 62 -5.61 -13.82 -12.04
N ASP A 63 -5.43 -15.05 -11.60
CA ASP A 63 -6.47 -15.84 -10.96
C ASP A 63 -6.39 -15.68 -9.43
N PRO A 64 -7.53 -15.53 -8.74
CA PRO A 64 -7.57 -15.57 -7.28
C PRO A 64 -7.15 -16.93 -6.74
N GLY A 65 -6.44 -16.95 -5.61
CA GLY A 65 -5.98 -18.19 -4.99
C GLY A 65 -4.92 -17.97 -3.92
N GLU A 66 -4.51 -19.04 -3.28
CA GLU A 66 -3.36 -19.05 -2.39
C GLU A 66 -2.12 -19.48 -3.19
N TYR A 67 -1.08 -18.67 -3.13
CA TYR A 67 0.18 -18.87 -3.84
C TYR A 67 1.35 -18.80 -2.87
N SER A 68 2.42 -19.53 -3.18
CA SER A 68 3.58 -19.61 -2.31
C SER A 68 4.89 -19.34 -3.03
N ILE A 69 5.85 -18.77 -2.31
CA ILE A 69 7.22 -18.56 -2.78
C ILE A 69 8.21 -18.99 -1.70
N THR A 70 9.28 -19.61 -2.13
CA THR A 70 10.35 -20.04 -1.24
C THR A 70 11.68 -19.46 -1.70
N VAL A 71 12.43 -18.89 -0.76
CA VAL A 71 13.83 -18.52 -0.97
C VAL A 71 14.74 -19.49 -0.25
N TYR A 72 15.80 -19.89 -0.94
CA TYR A 72 16.91 -20.67 -0.39
C TYR A 72 18.16 -19.80 -0.33
N ALA A 73 18.94 -19.94 0.73
CA ALA A 73 20.25 -19.32 0.86
C ALA A 73 21.31 -20.38 1.05
N ARG A 74 22.42 -20.29 0.33
CA ARG A 74 23.60 -21.15 0.51
C ARG A 74 24.88 -20.32 0.47
N SER A 75 25.95 -20.82 1.07
CA SER A 75 27.27 -20.26 0.91
C SER A 75 27.85 -20.61 -0.46
N ILE A 76 28.41 -19.63 -1.16
CA ILE A 76 29.10 -19.81 -2.43
C ILE A 76 30.31 -20.74 -2.26
N SER A 77 31.00 -20.69 -1.12
CA SER A 77 32.12 -21.54 -0.79
C SER A 77 31.75 -23.02 -0.53
N GLY A 78 30.44 -23.31 -0.37
CA GLY A 78 29.95 -24.66 -0.03
C GLY A 78 30.21 -25.06 1.42
N GLU A 79 30.73 -24.17 2.27
CA GLU A 79 31.06 -24.47 3.68
C GLU A 79 29.82 -24.53 4.59
N TYR A 80 28.70 -23.98 4.14
CA TYR A 80 27.46 -23.87 4.93
C TYR A 80 26.28 -24.50 4.20
N TYR A 81 25.44 -25.18 4.94
CA TYR A 81 24.21 -25.78 4.41
C TYR A 81 23.20 -24.70 4.02
N SER A 82 22.33 -25.06 3.07
CA SER A 82 21.21 -24.21 2.68
C SER A 82 20.23 -23.99 3.83
N SER A 83 19.75 -22.79 3.94
CA SER A 83 18.58 -22.42 4.75
C SER A 83 17.47 -22.01 3.80
N SER A 84 16.22 -22.16 4.19
CA SER A 84 15.07 -21.74 3.38
C SER A 84 14.03 -21.02 4.21
N SER A 85 13.27 -20.15 3.54
CA SER A 85 12.09 -19.50 4.10
C SER A 85 11.00 -19.53 3.04
N THR A 86 9.77 -19.84 3.46
CA THR A 86 8.59 -19.89 2.60
C THR A 86 7.53 -18.92 3.13
N ALA A 87 6.88 -18.21 2.25
CA ALA A 87 5.71 -17.38 2.56
C ALA A 87 4.62 -17.64 1.53
N SER A 88 3.36 -17.47 1.96
CA SER A 88 2.18 -17.54 1.10
C SER A 88 1.48 -16.20 1.01
N VAL A 89 0.82 -15.96 -0.10
CA VAL A 89 -0.06 -14.80 -0.34
C VAL A 89 -1.44 -15.28 -0.76
N GLN A 90 -2.47 -14.72 -0.14
CA GLN A 90 -3.85 -14.86 -0.61
C GLN A 90 -4.10 -13.79 -1.67
N VAL A 91 -4.14 -14.19 -2.94
CA VAL A 91 -4.49 -13.29 -4.04
C VAL A 91 -6.00 -13.29 -4.18
N ILE A 92 -6.60 -12.10 -4.17
CA ILE A 92 -8.04 -11.92 -4.31
C ILE A 92 -8.37 -11.22 -5.62
N SER A 93 -9.56 -11.53 -6.15
CA SER A 93 -10.15 -10.75 -7.23
C SER A 93 -10.83 -9.51 -6.66
N THR A 94 -10.63 -8.38 -7.31
CA THR A 94 -11.40 -7.16 -7.04
C THR A 94 -12.74 -7.14 -7.77
N ASP A 95 -13.11 -8.23 -8.45
CA ASP A 95 -14.27 -8.30 -9.36
C ASP A 95 -15.61 -8.66 -8.68
N ALA A 96 -15.66 -8.72 -7.36
CA ALA A 96 -16.91 -8.97 -6.65
C ALA A 96 -17.75 -7.69 -6.52
N ASP A 97 -18.90 -7.67 -7.17
CA ASP A 97 -20.02 -6.73 -7.00
C ASP A 97 -19.72 -5.22 -7.15
N GLY A 98 -19.10 -4.81 -8.26
CA GLY A 98 -18.90 -3.40 -8.61
C GLY A 98 -18.14 -3.26 -9.92
N VAL A 99 -18.15 -2.05 -10.50
CA VAL A 99 -17.27 -1.78 -11.63
C VAL A 99 -15.84 -1.74 -11.12
N THR A 100 -15.06 -2.68 -11.59
CA THR A 100 -13.64 -2.77 -11.30
C THR A 100 -12.88 -2.67 -12.60
N GLY A 101 -11.62 -2.28 -12.50
CA GLY A 101 -10.77 -2.20 -13.67
C GLY A 101 -9.30 -2.08 -13.31
N ARG A 102 -8.51 -2.02 -14.35
CA ARG A 102 -7.06 -1.84 -14.25
C ARG A 102 -6.67 -0.55 -14.96
N TYR A 103 -5.73 0.15 -14.38
CA TYR A 103 -5.12 1.34 -14.97
C TYR A 103 -3.60 1.15 -15.01
N THR A 104 -3.01 1.34 -16.17
CA THR A 104 -1.54 1.34 -16.31
C THR A 104 -1.06 2.78 -16.30
N ASP A 105 -0.24 3.13 -15.33
CA ASP A 105 0.41 4.43 -15.30
C ASP A 105 1.49 4.48 -16.38
N VAL A 106 1.28 5.32 -17.37
CA VAL A 106 2.20 5.41 -18.53
C VAL A 106 3.56 6.00 -18.18
N ARG A 107 3.70 6.62 -17.01
CA ARG A 107 4.91 7.28 -16.55
C ARG A 107 5.99 6.30 -16.11
N ASP A 108 5.57 5.18 -15.46
CA ASP A 108 6.47 4.18 -14.88
C ASP A 108 6.08 2.73 -15.23
N GLY A 109 4.91 2.53 -15.85
CA GLY A 109 4.39 1.21 -16.22
C GLY A 109 3.70 0.47 -15.07
N GLU A 110 3.56 1.11 -13.89
CA GLU A 110 2.88 0.51 -12.76
C GLU A 110 1.40 0.27 -13.06
N ILE A 111 0.87 -0.85 -12.56
CA ILE A 111 -0.52 -1.24 -12.74
C ILE A 111 -1.26 -1.05 -11.43
N TYR A 112 -2.30 -0.24 -11.47
CA TYR A 112 -3.23 -0.04 -10.35
C TYR A 112 -4.57 -0.67 -10.67
N HIS A 113 -5.12 -1.38 -9.71
CA HIS A 113 -6.51 -1.79 -9.75
C HIS A 113 -7.38 -0.68 -9.17
N TYR A 114 -8.60 -0.55 -9.71
CA TYR A 114 -9.56 0.39 -9.16
C TYR A 114 -10.95 -0.24 -9.04
N ARG A 115 -11.73 0.30 -8.13
CA ARG A 115 -13.12 -0.08 -7.91
C ARG A 115 -13.97 1.15 -7.71
N THR A 116 -15.21 1.09 -8.17
CA THR A 116 -16.20 2.16 -7.97
C THR A 116 -16.80 2.05 -6.57
N TYR A 117 -16.72 3.16 -5.82
CA TYR A 117 -17.45 3.37 -4.58
C TYR A 117 -18.20 4.70 -4.72
N GLY A 118 -19.52 4.69 -4.49
CA GLY A 118 -20.34 5.87 -4.70
C GLY A 118 -20.21 6.44 -6.12
N SER A 119 -19.81 7.67 -6.21
CA SER A 119 -19.67 8.40 -7.48
C SER A 119 -18.26 8.31 -8.10
N LEU A 120 -17.31 7.66 -7.43
CA LEU A 120 -15.90 7.70 -7.78
C LEU A 120 -15.32 6.30 -8.00
N ASP A 121 -14.40 6.22 -8.95
CA ASP A 121 -13.44 5.12 -9.05
C ASP A 121 -12.25 5.43 -8.15
N TRP A 122 -11.87 4.49 -7.28
CA TRP A 122 -10.76 4.57 -6.35
C TRP A 122 -9.70 3.52 -6.69
N PHE A 123 -8.44 3.89 -6.68
CA PHE A 123 -7.40 2.87 -6.63
C PHE A 123 -7.58 2.01 -5.38
N THR A 124 -7.42 0.70 -5.50
CA THR A 124 -7.43 -0.23 -4.36
C THR A 124 -6.01 -0.48 -3.81
N GLN A 125 -5.04 0.28 -4.29
CA GLN A 125 -3.63 0.28 -3.89
C GLN A 125 -3.17 1.71 -3.66
N ASN A 126 -2.23 1.91 -2.74
CA ASN A 126 -1.60 3.21 -2.57
C ASN A 126 -0.69 3.55 -3.75
N LEU A 127 -0.56 4.82 -4.04
CA LEU A 127 0.30 5.31 -5.13
C LEU A 127 1.76 4.99 -4.83
N ARG A 128 2.52 4.59 -5.90
CA ARG A 128 3.95 4.25 -5.86
C ARG A 128 4.82 5.15 -6.72
N TYR A 129 4.23 6.09 -7.45
CA TYR A 129 4.95 6.95 -8.37
C TYR A 129 6.02 7.78 -7.66
N SER A 130 7.28 7.61 -8.03
CA SER A 130 8.44 8.25 -7.41
C SER A 130 8.92 9.54 -8.08
N GLY A 131 8.23 10.02 -9.12
CA GLY A 131 8.69 11.12 -9.96
C GLY A 131 9.35 10.62 -11.25
N ALA A 132 9.67 11.55 -12.15
CA ALA A 132 10.20 11.23 -13.48
C ALA A 132 11.71 10.88 -13.43
N ASP A 133 12.44 11.43 -12.48
CA ASP A 133 13.89 11.26 -12.33
C ASP A 133 14.33 11.58 -10.89
N ALA A 134 15.63 11.44 -10.62
CA ALA A 134 16.19 11.66 -9.28
C ALA A 134 16.09 13.11 -8.78
N ASP A 135 15.94 14.09 -9.68
CA ASP A 135 15.82 15.51 -9.33
C ASP A 135 14.35 15.89 -9.03
N THR A 136 13.41 15.06 -9.47
CA THR A 136 11.96 15.24 -9.28
C THR A 136 11.36 14.15 -8.39
N LEU A 137 12.16 13.61 -7.46
CA LEU A 137 11.74 12.53 -6.57
C LEU A 137 10.55 12.97 -5.71
N LEU A 138 9.46 12.20 -5.77
CA LEU A 138 8.24 12.40 -5.00
C LEU A 138 8.06 11.29 -3.96
N GLY A 139 7.82 11.68 -2.73
CA GLY A 139 7.56 10.73 -1.64
C GLY A 139 8.72 9.77 -1.36
N ARG A 140 8.55 8.94 -0.35
CA ARG A 140 9.51 7.91 0.07
C ARG A 140 8.78 6.64 0.50
N PRO A 141 9.30 5.44 0.24
CA PRO A 141 8.80 4.25 0.88
C PRO A 141 9.07 4.31 2.39
N TYR A 142 8.25 3.61 3.18
CA TYR A 142 8.49 3.51 4.61
C TYR A 142 9.89 2.90 4.86
N ASP A 143 10.67 3.55 5.73
CA ASP A 143 12.05 3.16 6.08
C ASP A 143 12.99 3.02 4.85
N ASP A 144 12.70 3.78 3.79
CA ASP A 144 13.40 3.72 2.49
C ASP A 144 13.51 2.30 1.90
N SER A 145 12.56 1.41 2.24
CA SER A 145 12.53 0.02 1.81
C SER A 145 11.78 -0.17 0.50
N GLU A 146 12.48 -0.57 -0.56
CA GLU A 146 11.88 -0.86 -1.87
C GLU A 146 10.86 -2.01 -1.81
N GLY A 147 11.08 -3.03 -0.95
CA GLY A 147 10.13 -4.10 -0.73
C GLY A 147 8.82 -3.60 -0.11
N ILE A 148 8.92 -2.67 0.83
CA ILE A 148 7.75 -2.01 1.44
C ILE A 148 7.01 -1.14 0.40
N ASP A 149 7.74 -0.43 -0.47
CA ASP A 149 7.17 0.38 -1.55
C ASP A 149 6.20 -0.45 -2.42
N GLN A 150 6.63 -1.63 -2.85
CA GLN A 150 5.83 -2.50 -3.73
C GLN A 150 4.56 -3.01 -3.04
N ILE A 151 4.56 -3.16 -1.73
CA ILE A 151 3.43 -3.70 -0.96
C ILE A 151 2.51 -2.58 -0.48
N PHE A 152 3.09 -1.55 0.15
CA PHE A 152 2.34 -0.49 0.84
C PHE A 152 2.26 0.83 0.09
N GLY A 153 3.07 1.01 -0.95
CA GLY A 153 3.21 2.28 -1.65
C GLY A 153 4.07 3.29 -0.88
N ARG A 154 4.12 4.49 -1.38
CA ARG A 154 4.96 5.57 -0.86
C ARG A 154 4.19 6.48 0.09
N LEU A 155 4.96 7.13 0.95
CA LEU A 155 4.53 8.24 1.80
C LEU A 155 4.93 9.54 1.11
N TYR A 156 3.99 10.46 0.96
CA TYR A 156 4.19 11.76 0.30
C TYR A 156 3.97 12.88 1.32
N SER A 157 4.73 13.96 1.25
CA SER A 157 4.29 15.22 1.85
C SER A 157 3.02 15.69 1.15
N TRP A 158 2.24 16.57 1.76
CA TRP A 158 1.05 17.08 1.10
C TRP A 158 1.39 17.85 -0.20
N SER A 159 2.50 18.57 -0.18
CA SER A 159 2.97 19.29 -1.37
C SER A 159 3.41 18.34 -2.48
N ASP A 160 4.10 17.24 -2.17
CA ASP A 160 4.44 16.21 -3.16
C ASP A 160 3.18 15.54 -3.72
N ALA A 161 2.22 15.24 -2.85
CA ALA A 161 0.98 14.60 -3.23
C ALA A 161 0.14 15.46 -4.19
N THR A 162 0.00 16.77 -3.90
CA THR A 162 -0.96 17.66 -4.57
C THR A 162 -0.33 18.64 -5.56
N GLY A 163 0.99 18.73 -5.61
CA GLY A 163 1.70 19.82 -6.31
C GLY A 163 1.50 21.18 -5.63
N GLY A 164 1.15 21.20 -4.33
CA GLY A 164 0.85 22.40 -3.56
C GLY A 164 -0.52 23.03 -3.88
N VAL A 165 -1.39 22.33 -4.60
CA VAL A 165 -2.71 22.83 -5.03
C VAL A 165 -3.82 22.22 -4.16
N SER A 166 -4.70 23.07 -3.61
CA SER A 166 -5.88 22.62 -2.88
C SER A 166 -7.02 22.25 -3.83
N GLY A 167 -7.69 21.12 -3.53
CA GLY A 167 -8.92 20.69 -4.20
C GLY A 167 -10.19 21.04 -3.41
N SER A 168 -11.34 20.96 -4.05
CA SER A 168 -12.64 21.09 -3.39
C SER A 168 -13.77 20.50 -4.24
N GLY A 169 -14.80 19.99 -3.57
CA GLY A 169 -15.94 19.36 -4.22
C GLY A 169 -15.64 17.95 -4.75
N LEU A 170 -16.68 17.19 -5.00
CA LEU A 170 -16.61 15.80 -5.46
C LEU A 170 -15.87 15.69 -6.81
N GLY A 171 -14.79 14.91 -6.83
CA GLY A 171 -13.91 14.75 -8.01
C GLY A 171 -13.09 16.00 -8.36
N GLY A 172 -13.08 17.03 -7.48
CA GLY A 172 -12.42 18.31 -7.73
C GLY A 172 -11.01 18.42 -7.16
N GLY A 173 -10.37 17.31 -6.86
CA GLY A 173 -8.98 17.26 -6.41
C GLY A 173 -7.97 17.58 -7.53
N PRO A 174 -6.77 18.08 -7.18
CA PRO A 174 -5.70 18.27 -8.15
C PRO A 174 -5.18 16.90 -8.63
N GLN A 175 -4.62 16.86 -9.84
CA GLN A 175 -3.92 15.68 -10.30
C GLN A 175 -2.74 15.34 -9.37
N GLY A 176 -1.90 16.32 -9.06
CA GLY A 176 -0.74 16.14 -8.19
C GLY A 176 0.15 14.97 -8.66
N ALA A 177 0.51 14.10 -7.72
CA ALA A 177 1.28 12.89 -8.00
C ALA A 177 0.46 11.79 -8.71
N CYS A 178 -0.86 11.85 -8.73
CA CYS A 178 -1.72 10.90 -9.43
C CYS A 178 -1.47 10.91 -10.94
N PRO A 179 -1.73 9.80 -11.65
CA PRO A 179 -1.59 9.77 -13.10
C PRO A 179 -2.66 10.60 -13.82
N GLU A 180 -2.47 10.81 -15.15
CA GLU A 180 -3.43 11.56 -15.96
C GLU A 180 -4.85 10.98 -15.87
N GLY A 181 -5.83 11.86 -15.66
CA GLY A 181 -7.23 11.49 -15.48
C GLY A 181 -7.60 11.04 -14.07
N TRP A 182 -6.66 11.06 -13.14
CA TRP A 182 -6.85 10.78 -11.73
C TRP A 182 -6.43 11.98 -10.88
N SER A 183 -6.92 12.05 -9.66
CA SER A 183 -6.66 13.16 -8.73
C SER A 183 -6.44 12.69 -7.29
N VAL A 184 -5.81 13.51 -6.50
CA VAL A 184 -5.73 13.34 -5.04
C VAL A 184 -7.10 13.67 -4.45
N PRO A 185 -7.71 12.80 -3.64
CA PRO A 185 -9.08 12.98 -3.18
C PRO A 185 -9.27 14.23 -2.33
N THR A 186 -10.44 14.84 -2.47
CA THR A 186 -10.91 15.93 -1.60
C THR A 186 -11.56 15.38 -0.33
N VAL A 187 -11.94 16.24 0.60
CA VAL A 187 -12.74 15.83 1.78
C VAL A 187 -14.08 15.24 1.34
N GLU A 188 -14.73 15.84 0.34
CA GLU A 188 -16.01 15.38 -0.19
C GLU A 188 -15.89 14.00 -0.88
N ASP A 189 -14.75 13.70 -1.50
CA ASP A 189 -14.48 12.38 -2.06
C ASP A 189 -14.43 11.30 -0.96
N TRP A 190 -13.78 11.61 0.15
CA TRP A 190 -13.72 10.73 1.30
C TRP A 190 -15.09 10.53 1.98
N GLU A 191 -15.95 11.55 1.99
CA GLU A 191 -17.32 11.45 2.47
C GLU A 191 -18.16 10.54 1.56
N ASP A 192 -18.05 10.69 0.23
CA ASP A 192 -18.73 9.82 -0.75
C ASP A 192 -18.31 8.35 -0.57
N LEU A 193 -17.01 8.08 -0.38
CA LEU A 193 -16.52 6.74 -0.05
C LEU A 193 -17.14 6.22 1.25
N ALA A 194 -17.09 7.00 2.32
CA ALA A 194 -17.59 6.58 3.63
C ALA A 194 -19.08 6.21 3.57
N LEU A 195 -19.89 7.00 2.89
CA LEU A 195 -21.30 6.70 2.66
C LEU A 195 -21.51 5.44 1.81
N ALA A 196 -20.75 5.31 0.73
CA ALA A 196 -20.87 4.18 -0.20
C ALA A 196 -20.55 2.84 0.46
N VAL A 197 -19.57 2.81 1.38
CA VAL A 197 -19.21 1.58 2.10
C VAL A 197 -20.11 1.29 3.30
N GLY A 198 -21.03 2.19 3.65
CA GLY A 198 -22.01 2.01 4.72
C GLY A 198 -21.65 2.66 6.05
N GLY A 199 -20.75 3.64 6.02
CA GLY A 199 -20.36 4.41 7.20
C GLY A 199 -21.49 5.27 7.75
N SER A 200 -21.46 5.52 9.04
CA SER A 200 -22.35 6.43 9.75
C SER A 200 -21.56 7.63 10.24
N ALA A 201 -21.98 8.83 9.83
CA ALA A 201 -21.36 10.06 10.30
C ALA A 201 -21.52 10.19 11.83
N LEU A 202 -20.46 10.53 12.50
CA LEU A 202 -20.48 10.91 13.91
C LEU A 202 -20.84 12.40 14.03
N ASP A 203 -21.44 12.79 15.14
CA ASP A 203 -21.99 14.14 15.36
C ASP A 203 -20.94 15.26 15.40
N PHE A 204 -19.66 14.94 15.20
CA PHE A 204 -18.58 15.90 15.28
C PHE A 204 -17.41 15.55 14.32
N LEU A 205 -16.84 16.57 13.70
CA LEU A 205 -15.53 16.60 13.08
C LEU A 205 -15.30 15.63 11.90
N ASP A 206 -16.27 15.39 11.03
CA ASP A 206 -16.13 14.59 9.80
C ASP A 206 -15.56 13.18 10.05
N HIS A 207 -15.87 12.58 11.20
CA HIS A 207 -15.52 11.21 11.55
C HIS A 207 -16.63 10.25 11.16
N TRP A 208 -16.26 9.03 10.76
CA TRP A 208 -17.17 8.00 10.30
C TRP A 208 -16.98 6.72 11.11
N ALA A 209 -18.07 6.17 11.64
CA ALA A 209 -18.07 4.88 12.33
C ALA A 209 -18.52 3.76 11.40
N GLY A 210 -18.13 2.53 11.74
CA GLY A 210 -18.59 1.31 11.10
C GLY A 210 -17.92 0.99 9.76
N ILE A 211 -16.78 1.61 9.45
CA ILE A 211 -16.09 1.35 8.17
C ILE A 211 -14.64 0.92 8.31
N GLY A 212 -13.99 1.19 9.44
CA GLY A 212 -12.58 0.85 9.63
C GLY A 212 -12.31 -0.64 9.38
N GLU A 213 -13.13 -1.52 9.94
CA GLU A 213 -13.05 -2.96 9.73
C GLU A 213 -13.26 -3.36 8.27
N MET A 214 -14.27 -2.75 7.62
CA MET A 214 -14.70 -3.13 6.27
C MET A 214 -13.73 -2.72 5.17
N VAL A 215 -12.90 -1.71 5.40
CA VAL A 215 -11.97 -1.17 4.39
C VAL A 215 -10.50 -1.47 4.68
N SER A 216 -10.16 -2.00 5.85
CA SER A 216 -8.80 -2.40 6.19
C SER A 216 -8.54 -3.88 5.91
N ALA A 217 -7.42 -4.18 5.24
CA ALA A 217 -7.07 -5.52 4.81
C ALA A 217 -6.22 -6.28 5.86
N PRO A 218 -6.55 -7.53 6.15
CA PRO A 218 -5.75 -8.38 7.04
C PRO A 218 -4.46 -8.81 6.34
N ILE A 219 -3.38 -8.07 6.54
CA ILE A 219 -2.09 -8.33 5.91
C ILE A 219 -1.06 -8.84 6.91
N THR A 220 -0.20 -9.77 6.51
CA THR A 220 0.98 -10.18 7.27
C THR A 220 2.25 -9.94 6.45
N LEU A 221 3.34 -9.62 7.14
CA LEU A 221 4.69 -9.58 6.59
C LEU A 221 5.59 -10.45 7.45
N ASN A 222 6.42 -11.26 6.81
CA ASN A 222 7.35 -12.18 7.51
C ASN A 222 6.65 -13.02 8.60
N GLY A 223 5.39 -13.42 8.38
CA GLY A 223 4.59 -14.20 9.32
C GLY A 223 3.99 -13.42 10.49
N SER A 224 4.15 -12.10 10.52
CA SER A 224 3.57 -11.24 11.56
C SER A 224 2.40 -10.45 10.99
N ALA A 225 1.26 -10.48 11.69
CA ALA A 225 0.12 -9.62 11.33
C ALA A 225 0.54 -8.16 11.44
N MET A 226 0.26 -7.39 10.39
CA MET A 226 0.59 -5.96 10.36
C MET A 226 -0.41 -5.12 11.15
N TRP A 227 -1.69 -5.48 11.14
CA TRP A 227 -2.65 -4.93 12.08
C TRP A 227 -2.59 -5.72 13.40
N PRO A 228 -2.33 -5.10 14.56
CA PRO A 228 -2.46 -5.78 15.84
C PRO A 228 -3.90 -6.25 16.06
N TYR A 229 -4.07 -7.38 16.70
CA TYR A 229 -5.42 -7.86 17.01
C TYR A 229 -6.17 -6.86 17.91
N SER A 230 -7.39 -6.55 17.52
CA SER A 230 -8.35 -5.83 18.33
C SER A 230 -9.76 -6.40 18.12
N PRO A 231 -10.55 -6.60 19.18
CA PRO A 231 -11.94 -7.02 19.01
C PRO A 231 -12.84 -5.91 18.43
N ASP A 232 -12.40 -4.65 18.48
CA ASP A 232 -13.15 -3.49 18.01
C ASP A 232 -12.88 -3.16 16.52
N ASN A 233 -11.89 -3.82 15.92
CA ASN A 233 -11.59 -3.75 14.48
C ASN A 233 -10.94 -5.06 14.04
N LEU A 234 -11.67 -5.91 13.32
CA LEU A 234 -11.19 -7.22 12.87
C LEU A 234 -10.48 -7.18 11.51
N HIS A 235 -10.39 -6.02 10.87
CA HIS A 235 -9.72 -5.82 9.58
C HIS A 235 -10.19 -6.81 8.51
N THR A 236 -11.51 -6.88 8.28
CA THR A 236 -12.12 -7.90 7.41
C THR A 236 -12.05 -7.57 5.92
N ASN A 237 -11.83 -6.30 5.56
CA ASN A 237 -11.78 -5.80 4.19
C ASN A 237 -12.97 -6.20 3.32
N THR A 238 -14.15 -6.32 3.88
CA THR A 238 -15.36 -6.78 3.16
C THR A 238 -15.80 -5.87 2.02
N ARG A 239 -15.18 -4.70 1.90
CA ARG A 239 -15.38 -3.75 0.80
C ARG A 239 -14.25 -3.76 -0.24
N ASP A 240 -13.22 -4.61 -0.07
CA ASP A 240 -12.07 -4.74 -0.99
C ASP A 240 -11.33 -3.41 -1.25
N TRP A 241 -11.35 -2.50 -0.27
CA TRP A 241 -10.67 -1.21 -0.42
C TRP A 241 -9.17 -1.31 -0.13
N ASN A 242 -8.74 -2.34 0.59
CA ASN A 242 -7.34 -2.66 0.88
C ASN A 242 -6.60 -1.55 1.63
N GLY A 243 -7.16 -1.06 2.72
CA GLY A 243 -6.46 -0.18 3.66
C GLY A 243 -5.37 -0.93 4.40
N PHE A 244 -4.11 -0.48 4.26
CA PHE A 244 -2.95 -1.08 4.94
C PHE A 244 -2.42 -0.16 6.04
N PRO A 245 -1.81 -0.71 7.11
CA PRO A 245 -1.23 0.06 8.20
C PRO A 245 0.15 0.59 7.84
N THR A 246 0.21 1.50 6.87
CA THR A 246 1.45 2.02 6.29
C THR A 246 2.23 2.95 7.20
N GLY A 247 1.61 3.44 8.31
CA GLY A 247 2.22 4.46 9.14
C GLY A 247 2.40 5.79 8.42
N ASN A 248 3.38 6.55 8.86
CA ASN A 248 3.73 7.86 8.33
C ASN A 248 5.24 8.14 8.44
N SER A 249 5.71 9.15 7.74
CA SER A 249 6.98 9.82 8.05
C SER A 249 6.73 11.17 8.72
N ARG A 250 7.76 11.69 9.40
CA ARG A 250 7.82 13.04 9.97
C ARG A 250 8.99 13.83 9.41
N ASP A 251 8.94 15.15 9.64
CA ASP A 251 10.04 16.07 9.36
C ASP A 251 10.62 15.90 7.96
N HIS A 252 9.74 15.92 6.96
CA HIS A 252 10.09 15.78 5.55
C HIS A 252 10.92 14.52 5.28
N TYR A 253 10.35 13.35 5.67
CA TYR A 253 10.94 12.01 5.53
C TYR A 253 12.16 11.74 6.44
N GLY A 254 12.32 12.49 7.52
CA GLY A 254 13.43 12.30 8.47
C GLY A 254 13.24 11.12 9.41
N GLU A 255 12.01 10.85 9.80
CA GLU A 255 11.65 9.77 10.73
C GLU A 255 10.44 9.00 10.21
N TYR A 256 10.45 7.67 10.39
CA TYR A 256 9.31 6.80 10.06
C TYR A 256 8.70 6.24 11.33
N GLU A 257 7.37 6.28 11.42
CA GLU A 257 6.66 5.83 12.62
C GLU A 257 5.27 5.25 12.29
N ASN A 258 4.68 4.61 13.28
CA ASN A 258 3.29 4.15 13.24
C ASN A 258 2.95 3.07 12.21
N ILE A 259 3.95 2.44 11.55
CA ILE A 259 3.68 1.23 10.77
C ILE A 259 3.02 0.18 11.67
N ALA A 260 2.09 -0.57 11.13
CA ALA A 260 1.27 -1.55 11.85
C ALA A 260 0.30 -0.94 12.89
N VAL A 261 0.19 0.39 12.98
CA VAL A 261 -0.69 1.09 13.94
C VAL A 261 -1.74 1.92 13.24
N TYR A 262 -1.34 2.64 12.19
CA TYR A 262 -2.21 3.51 11.41
C TYR A 262 -2.12 3.23 9.93
N GLY A 263 -3.27 3.21 9.25
CA GLY A 263 -3.37 3.49 7.82
C GLY A 263 -3.76 4.95 7.63
N MET A 264 -3.01 5.70 6.81
CA MET A 264 -3.16 7.16 6.72
C MET A 264 -3.10 7.61 5.26
N TRP A 265 -4.03 8.52 4.87
CA TRP A 265 -4.16 9.00 3.47
C TRP A 265 -4.49 10.48 3.40
N TRP A 266 -3.82 11.20 2.51
CA TRP A 266 -4.09 12.62 2.27
C TRP A 266 -5.49 12.89 1.71
N ALA A 267 -6.07 14.01 2.14
CA ALA A 267 -7.05 14.74 1.37
C ALA A 267 -6.43 16.05 0.86
N SER A 268 -6.86 16.49 -0.32
CA SER A 268 -6.28 17.66 -0.98
C SER A 268 -6.89 19.01 -0.54
N THR A 269 -7.97 18.97 0.24
CA THR A 269 -8.70 20.18 0.65
C THR A 269 -7.99 20.91 1.79
N GLU A 270 -7.59 22.15 1.57
CA GLU A 270 -7.01 23.02 2.59
C GLU A 270 -8.12 23.76 3.32
N ASN A 271 -8.07 23.83 4.65
CA ASN A 271 -9.02 24.61 5.44
C ASN A 271 -8.67 26.10 5.47
N ALA A 272 -9.54 26.91 6.09
CA ALA A 272 -9.38 28.37 6.17
C ALA A 272 -8.11 28.82 6.92
N ASP A 273 -7.54 27.97 7.76
CA ASP A 273 -6.34 28.23 8.55
C ASP A 273 -5.05 27.77 7.84
N GLY A 274 -5.16 27.28 6.60
CA GLY A 274 -4.02 26.77 5.81
C GLY A 274 -3.58 25.37 6.22
N MET A 275 -4.35 24.67 7.04
CA MET A 275 -4.08 23.30 7.45
C MET A 275 -4.71 22.30 6.48
N VAL A 276 -4.08 21.14 6.33
CA VAL A 276 -4.49 20.08 5.40
C VAL A 276 -4.85 18.80 6.15
N PRO A 277 -5.92 18.10 5.73
CA PRO A 277 -6.35 16.90 6.42
C PRO A 277 -5.74 15.64 5.83
N TYR A 278 -5.52 14.67 6.69
CA TYR A 278 -5.42 13.28 6.31
C TYR A 278 -6.49 12.44 7.01
N ARG A 279 -6.99 11.43 6.31
CA ARG A 279 -7.87 10.39 6.86
C ARG A 279 -7.03 9.27 7.43
N PHE A 280 -7.54 8.62 8.48
CA PHE A 280 -6.82 7.49 9.06
C PHE A 280 -7.76 6.44 9.66
N ILE A 281 -7.24 5.21 9.71
CA ILE A 281 -7.77 4.09 10.47
C ILE A 281 -6.75 3.79 11.55
N PHE A 282 -7.21 3.70 12.79
CA PHE A 282 -6.40 3.23 13.90
C PHE A 282 -6.70 1.76 14.18
N TYR A 283 -5.68 0.96 14.51
CA TYR A 283 -5.79 -0.49 14.59
C TYR A 283 -6.90 -1.03 15.49
N ASN A 284 -7.33 -0.28 16.51
CA ASN A 284 -8.29 -0.74 17.52
C ASN A 284 -9.61 0.03 17.52
N THR A 285 -9.92 0.78 16.47
CA THR A 285 -11.19 1.48 16.32
C THR A 285 -11.82 1.16 14.97
N ASP A 286 -13.14 1.02 14.94
CA ASP A 286 -13.90 0.86 13.69
C ASP A 286 -14.34 2.23 13.13
N THR A 287 -13.50 3.25 13.33
CA THR A 287 -13.72 4.61 12.83
C THR A 287 -12.79 4.93 11.67
N PHE A 288 -13.25 5.83 10.83
CA PHE A 288 -12.44 6.48 9.81
C PHE A 288 -12.36 7.97 10.16
N ASP A 289 -11.24 8.32 10.73
CA ASP A 289 -11.04 9.58 11.40
C ASP A 289 -10.30 10.60 10.53
N VAL A 290 -10.28 11.87 10.95
CA VAL A 290 -9.55 12.94 10.28
C VAL A 290 -8.66 13.68 11.27
N TYR A 291 -7.50 14.10 10.79
CA TYR A 291 -6.61 15.00 11.51
C TYR A 291 -6.10 16.09 10.57
N TYR A 292 -5.92 17.31 11.08
CA TYR A 292 -5.42 18.45 10.33
C TYR A 292 -4.00 18.79 10.77
N THR A 293 -3.12 19.01 9.79
CA THR A 293 -1.70 19.32 10.01
C THR A 293 -1.22 20.37 9.01
N ASP A 294 -0.01 20.87 9.18
CA ASP A 294 0.66 21.64 8.13
C ASP A 294 1.11 20.72 6.96
N LYS A 295 1.47 21.33 5.84
CA LYS A 295 1.69 20.65 4.56
C LYS A 295 2.95 19.78 4.50
N GLU A 296 3.90 20.00 5.40
CA GLU A 296 5.25 19.39 5.31
C GLU A 296 5.62 18.52 6.52
N SER A 297 4.86 18.57 7.61
CA SER A 297 5.20 17.84 8.84
C SER A 297 5.09 16.33 8.72
N TYR A 298 4.22 15.86 7.81
CA TYR A 298 3.96 14.43 7.64
C TYR A 298 4.11 14.00 6.19
N GLY A 299 4.59 12.78 6.02
CA GLY A 299 4.37 12.00 4.80
C GLY A 299 3.37 10.90 5.07
N VAL A 300 2.29 10.82 4.30
CA VAL A 300 1.29 9.75 4.36
C VAL A 300 0.95 9.25 2.96
N SER A 301 0.23 8.15 2.87
CA SER A 301 -0.12 7.53 1.58
C SER A 301 -1.07 8.39 0.75
N VAL A 302 -1.11 8.11 -0.56
CA VAL A 302 -2.07 8.68 -1.51
C VAL A 302 -2.90 7.55 -2.13
N ARG A 303 -4.22 7.75 -2.20
CA ARG A 303 -5.15 6.95 -3.01
C ARG A 303 -5.72 7.84 -4.10
N CYS A 304 -5.47 7.50 -5.36
CA CYS A 304 -6.00 8.30 -6.46
C CYS A 304 -7.46 7.97 -6.74
N VAL A 305 -8.22 9.01 -7.14
CA VAL A 305 -9.64 8.94 -7.49
C VAL A 305 -9.92 9.58 -8.84
N ARG A 306 -11.05 9.23 -9.42
CA ARG A 306 -11.66 9.94 -10.55
C ARG A 306 -13.17 9.79 -10.53
N LEU A 307 -13.89 10.69 -11.17
CA LEU A 307 -15.34 10.51 -11.39
C LEU A 307 -15.59 9.23 -12.20
N SER A 308 -16.49 8.40 -11.69
CA SER A 308 -16.87 7.17 -12.40
C SER A 308 -17.69 7.51 -13.65
N SER A 309 -17.39 6.82 -14.75
CA SER A 309 -18.12 6.97 -16.01
C SER A 309 -19.56 6.41 -15.95
N GLN A 310 -19.94 5.74 -14.87
CA GLN A 310 -21.28 5.15 -14.70
C GLN A 310 -22.30 6.08 -14.07
N GLY A 311 -21.92 7.26 -13.60
CA GLY A 311 -22.81 8.26 -13.00
C GLY A 311 -23.24 9.38 -13.97
N GLN A 312 -22.94 9.29 -15.25
CA GLN A 312 -23.34 10.27 -16.28
C GLN A 312 -24.46 9.74 -17.15
#